data_0785b68378b458fd40950b00f3528bcc
#
_entry.id   0785b68378b458fd40950b00f3528bcc
#
_cell.length_a   1.000
_cell.length_b   1.000
_cell.length_c   1.000
_cell.angle_alpha   90.00
_cell.angle_beta   90.00
_cell.angle_gamma   90.00
#
_symmetry.space_group_name_H-M   'P 1'
#
loop_
_entity.id
_entity.type
_entity.pdbx_description
1 polymer ?
#
loop_
_entity_poly.entity_id
_entity_poly.type
_entity_poly.pdbx_seq_one_letter_code
_entity_poly.pdbx_strand_id
1 'polypeptide(L)'
;MSGFHIVRISSAILLAIGISSAALAQQSLERIVITYPSRSIASVDLYIAQDRGFFRQEGLLADVVQVRGNIGVTALLSGDVHAINNVGTIIRAMERTDLPAKVVSQSLKKNLFWLVTKPDVKSLRDLKGKVFGTTTLGGSQHLATVRLLQKAGLVPDKDITVVIGGDVPAQLQSLLAGAIHLAALSPPTVILARDKFKLKIHGSTLDDLPNLQNGLAVSEKLLRERRDFVKRVLRARSRAHRYFWENERGTAEVLANYLKVELPVALESYRLARPAFTANGLATDQEVEEFLRADAEVLKLKEPVHAAKIFDFSVQREVNQELGLK
;
A
#
# COMPACT_ATOMS: atom_id res chain seq x y z
N MET A 1 52.19 0.01 -88.25
CA MET A 1 51.89 -1.32 -87.69
C MET A 1 51.20 -1.07 -86.40
N SER A 2 49.98 -1.42 -86.32
CA SER A 2 48.94 -1.09 -85.40
C SER A 2 49.00 -1.92 -84.11
N GLY A 3 48.88 -1.28 -83.00
CA GLY A 3 48.68 -1.88 -81.71
C GLY A 3 47.40 -1.38 -81.03
N PHE A 4 46.38 -2.24 -81.01
CA PHE A 4 45.10 -1.99 -80.31
C PHE A 4 45.23 -2.08 -78.81
N HIS A 5 44.93 -1.01 -78.15
CA HIS A 5 44.75 -1.04 -76.64
C HIS A 5 43.26 -1.23 -76.28
N ILE A 6 42.97 -2.37 -75.66
CA ILE A 6 41.62 -2.66 -75.13
C ILE A 6 41.55 -2.02 -73.78
N VAL A 7 40.68 -1.05 -73.64
CA VAL A 7 40.32 -0.44 -72.40
C VAL A 7 39.24 -1.31 -71.67
N ARG A 8 39.55 -1.92 -70.60
CA ARG A 8 38.64 -2.63 -69.71
C ARG A 8 37.96 -1.62 -68.77
N ILE A 9 36.67 -1.39 -68.95
CA ILE A 9 35.85 -0.62 -67.99
C ILE A 9 35.38 -1.58 -66.93
N SER A 10 35.93 -1.40 -65.71
CA SER A 10 35.49 -2.11 -64.50
C SER A 10 34.34 -1.33 -63.87
N SER A 11 33.10 -1.87 -64.03
CA SER A 11 31.93 -1.35 -63.32
C SER A 11 31.98 -1.72 -61.87
N ALA A 12 32.31 -0.76 -60.98
CA ALA A 12 32.18 -0.90 -59.53
C ALA A 12 30.73 -0.66 -59.17
N ILE A 13 30.01 -1.73 -58.84
CA ILE A 13 28.69 -1.67 -58.21
C ILE A 13 28.89 -1.33 -56.73
N LEU A 14 28.63 -0.09 -56.35
CA LEU A 14 28.53 0.33 -54.94
C LEU A 14 27.19 -0.18 -54.39
N LEU A 15 27.27 -1.26 -53.60
CA LEU A 15 26.17 -1.76 -52.79
C LEU A 15 26.01 -0.84 -51.57
N ALA A 16 25.11 0.13 -51.64
CA ALA A 16 24.74 0.96 -50.50
C ALA A 16 23.90 0.12 -49.54
N ILE A 17 24.58 -0.44 -48.52
CA ILE A 17 23.91 -1.07 -47.37
C ILE A 17 23.32 0.06 -46.52
N GLY A 18 22.03 0.34 -46.74
CA GLY A 18 21.23 1.21 -45.89
C GLY A 18 21.09 0.57 -44.50
N ILE A 19 21.98 0.91 -43.56
CA ILE A 19 21.77 0.62 -42.13
C ILE A 19 20.62 1.52 -41.66
N SER A 20 19.38 1.00 -41.76
CA SER A 20 18.26 1.58 -41.03
C SER A 20 18.55 1.46 -39.57
N SER A 21 19.19 2.48 -39.02
CA SER A 21 19.23 2.69 -37.56
C SER A 21 17.80 2.95 -37.10
N ALA A 22 17.07 1.88 -36.80
CA ALA A 22 15.90 1.98 -35.95
C ALA A 22 16.37 2.54 -34.63
N ALA A 23 16.36 3.86 -34.52
CA ALA A 23 16.49 4.54 -33.24
C ALA A 23 15.36 3.99 -32.38
N LEU A 24 15.67 3.02 -31.54
CA LEU A 24 14.85 2.65 -30.39
C LEU A 24 14.68 3.95 -29.60
N ALA A 25 13.60 4.67 -29.88
CA ALA A 25 13.20 5.80 -29.08
C ALA A 25 13.10 5.24 -27.66
N GLN A 26 14.10 5.54 -26.84
CA GLN A 26 14.10 5.22 -25.42
C GLN A 26 12.94 5.98 -24.84
N GLN A 27 11.80 5.30 -24.74
CA GLN A 27 10.56 5.88 -24.25
C GLN A 27 10.85 6.37 -22.85
N SER A 28 10.90 7.70 -22.67
CA SER A 28 11.17 8.30 -21.37
C SER A 28 10.12 7.79 -20.38
N LEU A 29 10.58 7.16 -19.30
CA LEU A 29 9.68 6.66 -18.27
C LEU A 29 8.93 7.85 -17.66
N GLU A 30 7.62 7.71 -17.56
CA GLU A 30 6.78 8.72 -16.96
C GLU A 30 6.80 8.59 -15.43
N ARG A 31 7.10 9.68 -14.73
CA ARG A 31 7.24 9.67 -13.28
C ARG A 31 5.89 9.54 -12.59
N ILE A 32 5.81 8.64 -11.60
CA ILE A 32 4.73 8.55 -10.64
C ILE A 32 5.26 8.62 -9.21
N VAL A 33 4.63 9.42 -8.36
CA VAL A 33 4.92 9.46 -6.92
C VAL A 33 3.75 8.84 -6.17
N ILE A 34 4.03 7.79 -5.39
CA ILE A 34 3.04 7.07 -4.56
C ILE A 34 3.49 7.14 -3.11
N THR A 35 2.59 7.53 -2.19
CA THR A 35 2.93 7.56 -0.77
C THR A 35 2.37 6.36 0.00
N TYR A 36 3.09 5.97 1.06
CA TYR A 36 2.66 4.96 2.02
C TYR A 36 3.07 5.36 3.45
N PRO A 37 2.32 4.96 4.50
CA PRO A 37 2.48 5.56 5.83
C PRO A 37 3.56 4.89 6.70
N SER A 38 3.87 3.63 6.46
CA SER A 38 4.74 2.84 7.34
C SER A 38 5.36 1.66 6.62
N ARG A 39 6.59 1.32 7.00
CA ARG A 39 7.31 0.14 6.52
C ARG A 39 6.69 -1.13 7.13
N SER A 40 5.90 -1.82 6.34
CA SER A 40 5.25 -3.08 6.71
C SER A 40 4.84 -3.87 5.48
N ILE A 41 4.39 -5.11 5.68
CA ILE A 41 3.86 -5.94 4.60
C ILE A 41 2.61 -5.35 3.94
N ALA A 42 1.91 -4.42 4.58
CA ALA A 42 0.71 -3.80 4.03
C ALA A 42 0.93 -3.07 2.69
N SER A 43 2.18 -2.75 2.35
CA SER A 43 2.57 -2.12 1.08
C SER A 43 3.37 -3.05 0.16
N VAL A 44 3.26 -4.36 0.35
CA VAL A 44 4.09 -5.36 -0.35
C VAL A 44 3.90 -5.33 -1.87
N ASP A 45 2.71 -5.02 -2.35
CA ASP A 45 2.41 -4.87 -3.77
C ASP A 45 3.21 -3.75 -4.44
N LEU A 46 3.46 -2.64 -3.74
CA LEU A 46 4.34 -1.57 -4.20
C LEU A 46 5.81 -2.04 -4.25
N TYR A 47 6.26 -2.75 -3.21
CA TYR A 47 7.63 -3.27 -3.16
C TYR A 47 7.89 -4.28 -4.27
N ILE A 48 6.97 -5.22 -4.50
CA ILE A 48 7.04 -6.18 -5.60
C ILE A 48 7.03 -5.46 -6.95
N ALA A 49 6.11 -4.49 -7.17
CA ALA A 49 6.03 -3.76 -8.42
C ALA A 49 7.32 -3.01 -8.76
N GLN A 50 8.01 -2.46 -7.76
CA GLN A 50 9.32 -1.84 -7.89
C GLN A 50 10.42 -2.85 -8.17
N ASP A 51 10.54 -3.89 -7.33
CA ASP A 51 11.61 -4.88 -7.36
C ASP A 51 11.59 -5.72 -8.65
N ARG A 52 10.39 -6.15 -9.08
CA ARG A 52 10.19 -6.95 -10.30
C ARG A 52 10.07 -6.10 -11.57
N GLY A 53 10.22 -4.79 -11.45
CA GLY A 53 10.20 -3.86 -12.59
C GLY A 53 8.83 -3.70 -13.27
N PHE A 54 7.71 -4.07 -12.61
CA PHE A 54 6.39 -3.98 -13.23
C PHE A 54 5.98 -2.54 -13.55
N PHE A 55 6.40 -1.55 -12.77
CA PHE A 55 6.21 -0.15 -13.12
C PHE A 55 6.96 0.22 -14.41
N ARG A 56 8.21 -0.22 -14.56
CA ARG A 56 9.02 0.04 -15.78
C ARG A 56 8.42 -0.61 -17.01
N GLN A 57 7.85 -1.82 -16.88
CA GLN A 57 7.14 -2.51 -17.98
C GLN A 57 5.92 -1.74 -18.47
N GLU A 58 5.33 -0.91 -17.60
CA GLU A 58 4.22 -0.01 -17.94
C GLU A 58 4.70 1.41 -18.34
N GLY A 59 6.00 1.58 -18.60
CA GLY A 59 6.57 2.89 -18.96
C GLY A 59 6.58 3.89 -17.80
N LEU A 60 6.62 3.41 -16.54
CA LEU A 60 6.57 4.25 -15.34
C LEU A 60 7.87 4.20 -14.54
N LEU A 61 8.31 5.36 -14.05
CA LEU A 61 9.32 5.50 -13.03
C LEU A 61 8.63 5.81 -11.69
N ALA A 62 8.53 4.81 -10.83
CA ALA A 62 7.79 4.94 -9.57
C ALA A 62 8.70 5.37 -8.41
N ASP A 63 8.40 6.53 -7.83
CA ASP A 63 8.93 6.97 -6.54
C ASP A 63 7.94 6.60 -5.45
N VAL A 64 8.29 5.60 -4.64
CA VAL A 64 7.48 5.14 -3.51
C VAL A 64 8.01 5.78 -2.23
N VAL A 65 7.27 6.76 -1.69
CA VAL A 65 7.73 7.67 -0.63
C VAL A 65 6.98 7.43 0.66
N GLN A 66 7.72 7.29 1.76
CA GLN A 66 7.11 7.14 3.08
C GLN A 66 6.72 8.50 3.66
N VAL A 67 5.41 8.71 3.86
CA VAL A 67 4.88 9.91 4.56
C VAL A 67 3.67 9.51 5.41
N ARG A 68 3.43 10.23 6.51
CA ARG A 68 2.24 10.00 7.34
C ARG A 68 0.96 10.17 6.54
N GLY A 69 -0.07 9.38 6.86
CA GLY A 69 -1.29 9.30 6.07
C GLY A 69 -1.98 10.64 5.81
N ASN A 70 -2.11 11.49 6.83
CA ASN A 70 -2.72 12.83 6.68
C ASN A 70 -1.89 13.77 5.78
N ILE A 71 -0.55 13.70 5.85
CA ILE A 71 0.34 14.45 4.95
C ILE A 71 0.18 13.95 3.52
N GLY A 72 0.09 12.61 3.33
CA GLY A 72 -0.16 12.01 2.03
C GLY A 72 -1.49 12.48 1.41
N VAL A 73 -2.56 12.59 2.21
CA VAL A 73 -3.85 13.14 1.74
C VAL A 73 -3.71 14.58 1.29
N THR A 74 -3.06 15.44 2.08
CA THR A 74 -2.81 16.84 1.70
C THR A 74 -1.99 16.92 0.40
N ALA A 75 -0.91 16.14 0.28
CA ALA A 75 -0.07 16.10 -0.90
C ALA A 75 -0.80 15.59 -2.16
N LEU A 76 -1.76 14.67 -2.01
CA LEU A 76 -2.61 14.23 -3.12
C LEU A 76 -3.52 15.35 -3.61
N LEU A 77 -4.12 16.08 -2.68
CA LEU A 77 -5.06 17.17 -3.01
C LEU A 77 -4.35 18.39 -3.61
N SER A 78 -3.11 18.68 -3.19
CA SER A 78 -2.27 19.74 -3.80
C SER A 78 -1.69 19.33 -5.16
N GLY A 79 -1.66 18.01 -5.48
CA GLY A 79 -1.03 17.50 -6.70
C GLY A 79 0.47 17.22 -6.59
N ASP A 80 1.07 17.33 -5.38
CA ASP A 80 2.48 17.02 -5.15
C ASP A 80 2.78 15.53 -5.29
N VAL A 81 1.77 14.69 -5.08
CA VAL A 81 1.83 13.24 -5.32
C VAL A 81 0.68 12.78 -6.21
N HIS A 82 0.90 11.70 -6.97
CA HIS A 82 -0.09 11.19 -7.92
C HIS A 82 -1.08 10.24 -7.26
N ALA A 83 -0.64 9.50 -6.23
CA ALA A 83 -1.46 8.50 -5.57
C ALA A 83 -1.02 8.26 -4.12
N ILE A 84 -1.95 7.76 -3.32
CA ILE A 84 -1.68 7.30 -1.96
C ILE A 84 -2.10 5.84 -1.79
N ASN A 85 -1.27 5.06 -1.10
CA ASN A 85 -1.54 3.64 -0.83
C ASN A 85 -2.38 3.42 0.44
N ASN A 86 -2.35 4.36 1.39
CA ASN A 86 -3.11 4.30 2.64
C ASN A 86 -4.53 4.83 2.44
N VAL A 87 -5.40 4.01 1.86
CA VAL A 87 -6.76 4.44 1.52
C VAL A 87 -7.65 4.67 2.73
N GLY A 88 -7.45 3.94 3.83
CA GLY A 88 -8.27 4.11 5.03
C GLY A 88 -8.24 5.52 5.62
N THR A 89 -7.14 6.27 5.49
CA THR A 89 -7.07 7.65 5.98
C THR A 89 -7.86 8.60 5.07
N ILE A 90 -7.73 8.47 3.75
CA ILE A 90 -8.45 9.35 2.82
C ILE A 90 -9.95 9.02 2.79
N ILE A 91 -10.34 7.75 2.89
CA ILE A 91 -11.76 7.36 3.01
C ILE A 91 -12.41 8.12 4.16
N ARG A 92 -11.80 8.09 5.36
CA ARG A 92 -12.32 8.77 6.55
C ARG A 92 -12.31 10.29 6.45
N ALA A 93 -11.40 10.85 5.67
CA ALA A 93 -11.46 12.27 5.32
C ALA A 93 -12.64 12.58 4.39
N MET A 94 -12.89 11.71 3.39
CA MET A 94 -14.03 11.84 2.45
C MET A 94 -15.37 11.58 3.11
N GLU A 95 -15.44 10.78 4.17
CA GLU A 95 -16.66 10.58 4.96
C GLU A 95 -17.06 11.83 5.74
N ARG A 96 -16.10 12.68 6.09
CA ARG A 96 -16.34 13.92 6.86
C ARG A 96 -16.45 15.18 5.99
N THR A 97 -15.80 15.15 4.84
CA THR A 97 -15.69 16.33 3.96
C THR A 97 -15.76 15.91 2.50
N ASP A 98 -16.12 16.84 1.65
CA ASP A 98 -16.15 16.60 0.21
C ASP A 98 -14.76 16.80 -0.38
N LEU A 99 -14.04 15.70 -0.61
CA LEU A 99 -12.69 15.71 -1.19
C LEU A 99 -12.74 15.17 -2.62
N PRO A 100 -12.09 15.84 -3.59
CA PRO A 100 -12.11 15.45 -5.00
C PRO A 100 -11.11 14.29 -5.27
N ALA A 101 -11.38 13.13 -4.69
CA ALA A 101 -10.55 11.93 -4.82
C ALA A 101 -11.39 10.67 -4.94
N LYS A 102 -10.82 9.60 -5.47
CA LYS A 102 -11.43 8.26 -5.54
C LYS A 102 -10.44 7.19 -5.12
N VAL A 103 -10.94 6.19 -4.41
CA VAL A 103 -10.26 4.92 -4.19
C VAL A 103 -10.50 4.04 -5.43
N VAL A 104 -9.42 3.75 -6.17
CA VAL A 104 -9.50 3.05 -7.46
C VAL A 104 -9.08 1.59 -7.38
N SER A 105 -8.46 1.15 -6.28
CA SER A 105 -8.20 -0.27 -5.99
C SER A 105 -8.08 -0.52 -4.49
N GLN A 106 -8.26 -1.79 -4.07
CA GLN A 106 -8.24 -2.24 -2.70
C GLN A 106 -7.35 -3.47 -2.53
N SER A 107 -6.17 -3.32 -1.91
CA SER A 107 -5.24 -4.44 -1.68
C SER A 107 -5.55 -5.20 -0.39
N LEU A 108 -5.90 -4.49 0.68
CA LEU A 108 -6.19 -5.08 1.98
C LEU A 108 -7.63 -4.82 2.40
N LYS A 109 -8.36 -5.90 2.69
CA LYS A 109 -9.73 -5.90 3.18
C LYS A 109 -9.89 -6.18 4.68
N LYS A 110 -8.77 -6.33 5.39
CA LYS A 110 -8.71 -6.48 6.84
C LYS A 110 -7.53 -5.68 7.41
N ASN A 111 -7.61 -5.31 8.69
CA ASN A 111 -6.50 -4.69 9.39
C ASN A 111 -5.42 -5.72 9.74
N LEU A 112 -4.16 -5.32 9.63
CA LEU A 112 -3.00 -6.14 9.95
C LEU A 112 -2.26 -5.60 11.19
N PHE A 113 -2.96 -5.49 12.34
CA PHE A 113 -2.35 -5.00 13.57
C PHE A 113 -2.58 -5.96 14.72
N TRP A 114 -1.54 -6.10 15.55
CA TRP A 114 -1.55 -6.84 16.81
C TRP A 114 -1.26 -5.87 17.94
N LEU A 115 -2.04 -5.93 19.01
CA LEU A 115 -1.87 -5.09 20.20
C LEU A 115 -0.74 -5.65 21.05
N VAL A 116 0.31 -4.86 21.23
CA VAL A 116 1.56 -5.28 21.85
C VAL A 116 1.89 -4.36 23.02
N THR A 117 2.25 -4.96 24.16
CA THR A 117 2.68 -4.28 25.39
C THR A 117 3.95 -4.92 25.95
N LYS A 118 4.53 -4.33 26.99
CA LYS A 118 5.49 -5.02 27.84
C LYS A 118 4.83 -6.19 28.59
N PRO A 119 5.59 -7.21 29.04
CA PRO A 119 5.04 -8.44 29.65
C PRO A 119 4.34 -8.22 31.01
N ASP A 120 4.63 -7.12 31.70
CA ASP A 120 4.02 -6.74 33.00
C ASP A 120 2.55 -6.34 32.85
N VAL A 121 2.11 -5.88 31.69
CA VAL A 121 0.70 -5.60 31.40
C VAL A 121 -0.05 -6.92 31.22
N LYS A 122 -0.92 -7.27 32.16
CA LYS A 122 -1.63 -8.57 32.15
C LYS A 122 -2.85 -8.58 31.24
N SER A 123 -3.57 -7.45 31.16
CA SER A 123 -4.77 -7.26 30.35
C SER A 123 -4.80 -5.87 29.72
N LEU A 124 -5.64 -5.66 28.71
CA LEU A 124 -5.83 -4.33 28.12
C LEU A 124 -6.41 -3.32 29.11
N ARG A 125 -7.13 -3.77 30.17
CA ARG A 125 -7.67 -2.91 31.23
C ARG A 125 -6.58 -2.23 32.06
N ASP A 126 -5.40 -2.86 32.16
CA ASP A 126 -4.25 -2.33 32.90
C ASP A 126 -3.61 -1.11 32.20
N LEU A 127 -4.08 -0.81 30.99
CA LEU A 127 -3.65 0.36 30.21
C LEU A 127 -4.36 1.66 30.61
N LYS A 128 -5.26 1.63 31.62
CA LYS A 128 -5.87 2.86 32.13
C LYS A 128 -4.80 3.83 32.65
N GLY A 129 -4.86 5.08 32.21
CA GLY A 129 -3.85 6.12 32.50
C GLY A 129 -2.54 5.98 31.73
N LYS A 130 -2.45 5.07 30.76
CA LYS A 130 -1.26 4.80 29.95
C LYS A 130 -1.32 5.50 28.59
N VAL A 131 -0.29 5.28 27.76
CA VAL A 131 -0.12 5.93 26.45
C VAL A 131 -0.16 4.88 25.35
N PHE A 132 -1.01 5.10 24.36
CA PHE A 132 -1.06 4.35 23.08
C PHE A 132 -0.41 5.16 21.95
N GLY A 133 0.55 4.55 21.25
CA GLY A 133 1.21 5.14 20.08
C GLY A 133 0.55 4.71 18.77
N THR A 134 0.19 5.67 17.89
CA THR A 134 -0.36 5.40 16.55
C THR A 134 0.44 6.10 15.44
N THR A 135 0.30 5.65 14.19
CA THR A 135 0.97 6.29 13.02
C THR A 135 0.27 7.58 12.60
N THR A 136 -1.07 7.58 12.66
CA THR A 136 -1.91 8.69 12.18
C THR A 136 -3.20 8.70 12.98
N LEU A 137 -3.55 9.84 13.59
CA LEU A 137 -4.85 10.00 14.24
C LEU A 137 -5.98 9.88 13.20
N GLY A 138 -7.02 9.13 13.52
CA GLY A 138 -8.11 8.84 12.59
C GLY A 138 -7.78 7.81 11.49
N GLY A 139 -6.54 7.31 11.42
CA GLY A 139 -6.16 6.25 10.49
C GLY A 139 -6.61 4.86 10.92
N SER A 140 -6.46 3.85 10.03
CA SER A 140 -6.91 2.47 10.27
C SER A 140 -6.31 1.85 11.54
N GLN A 141 -5.02 2.07 11.80
CA GLN A 141 -4.37 1.58 13.03
C GLN A 141 -5.02 2.18 14.28
N HIS A 142 -5.21 3.49 14.28
CA HIS A 142 -5.82 4.21 15.41
C HIS A 142 -7.22 3.67 15.71
N LEU A 143 -8.12 3.72 14.74
CA LEU A 143 -9.53 3.38 14.95
C LEU A 143 -9.74 1.89 15.26
N ALA A 144 -9.00 0.99 14.62
CA ALA A 144 -9.07 -0.43 14.96
C ALA A 144 -8.60 -0.71 16.40
N THR A 145 -7.55 -0.02 16.85
CA THR A 145 -7.06 -0.14 18.23
C THR A 145 -8.07 0.44 19.23
N VAL A 146 -8.64 1.61 18.92
CA VAL A 146 -9.70 2.25 19.73
C VAL A 146 -10.86 1.27 19.97
N ARG A 147 -11.32 0.58 18.94
CA ARG A 147 -12.40 -0.40 19.04
C ARG A 147 -12.05 -1.56 19.96
N LEU A 148 -10.85 -2.11 19.88
CA LEU A 148 -10.41 -3.18 20.78
C LEU A 148 -10.28 -2.71 22.24
N LEU A 149 -9.82 -1.47 22.45
CA LEU A 149 -9.78 -0.84 23.77
C LEU A 149 -11.19 -0.64 24.35
N GLN A 150 -12.14 -0.17 23.52
CA GLN A 150 -13.54 -0.03 23.91
C GLN A 150 -14.18 -1.38 24.28
N LYS A 151 -13.93 -2.44 23.50
CA LYS A 151 -14.36 -3.81 23.85
C LYS A 151 -13.77 -4.29 25.18
N ALA A 152 -12.58 -3.81 25.55
CA ALA A 152 -11.95 -4.09 26.85
C ALA A 152 -12.46 -3.17 27.98
N GLY A 153 -13.39 -2.25 27.69
CA GLY A 153 -13.98 -1.34 28.67
C GLY A 153 -13.20 -0.07 28.91
N LEU A 154 -12.24 0.28 28.03
CA LEU A 154 -11.50 1.55 28.07
C LEU A 154 -12.11 2.57 27.13
N VAL A 155 -12.18 3.82 27.56
CA VAL A 155 -12.61 4.95 26.74
C VAL A 155 -11.35 5.71 26.27
N PRO A 156 -10.97 5.64 24.99
CA PRO A 156 -9.85 6.40 24.44
C PRO A 156 -10.02 7.91 24.69
N ASP A 157 -8.89 8.60 24.82
CA ASP A 157 -8.76 10.02 25.20
C ASP A 157 -9.23 10.37 26.64
N LYS A 158 -9.94 9.44 27.30
CA LYS A 158 -10.29 9.57 28.71
C LYS A 158 -9.47 8.63 29.61
N ASP A 159 -9.47 7.34 29.27
CA ASP A 159 -8.79 6.29 30.03
C ASP A 159 -7.38 5.98 29.53
N ILE A 160 -7.06 6.35 28.28
CA ILE A 160 -5.75 6.14 27.66
C ILE A 160 -5.41 7.33 26.75
N THR A 161 -4.20 7.86 26.88
CA THR A 161 -3.73 8.96 26.01
C THR A 161 -3.27 8.42 24.67
N VAL A 162 -3.73 9.00 23.56
CA VAL A 162 -3.30 8.63 22.22
C VAL A 162 -2.29 9.64 21.69
N VAL A 163 -1.15 9.15 21.22
CA VAL A 163 -0.07 9.99 20.67
C VAL A 163 0.38 9.49 19.29
N ILE A 164 0.98 10.39 18.50
CA ILE A 164 1.66 9.98 17.26
C ILE A 164 3.02 9.39 17.64
N GLY A 165 3.14 8.06 17.54
CA GLY A 165 4.34 7.29 17.90
C GLY A 165 5.30 7.00 16.73
N GLY A 166 5.10 7.65 15.58
CA GLY A 166 5.88 7.37 14.36
C GLY A 166 5.35 6.19 13.53
N ASP A 167 6.17 5.64 12.62
CA ASP A 167 5.84 4.43 11.89
C ASP A 167 5.90 3.18 12.78
N VAL A 168 5.41 2.04 12.29
CA VAL A 168 5.31 0.82 13.11
C VAL A 168 6.65 0.39 13.73
N PRO A 169 7.79 0.39 13.01
CA PRO A 169 9.09 0.13 13.64
C PRO A 169 9.46 1.13 14.74
N ALA A 170 9.17 2.43 14.55
CA ALA A 170 9.45 3.46 15.57
C ALA A 170 8.58 3.27 16.82
N GLN A 171 7.32 2.84 16.66
CA GLN A 171 6.45 2.51 17.81
C GLN A 171 7.01 1.34 18.63
N LEU A 172 7.60 0.32 18.00
CA LEU A 172 8.29 -0.74 18.75
C LEU A 172 9.43 -0.18 19.59
N GLN A 173 10.26 0.72 19.05
CA GLN A 173 11.33 1.36 19.83
C GLN A 173 10.79 2.21 20.98
N SER A 174 9.73 2.98 20.73
CA SER A 174 9.07 3.78 21.77
C SER A 174 8.47 2.91 22.87
N LEU A 175 7.92 1.74 22.52
CA LEU A 175 7.40 0.76 23.50
C LEU A 175 8.52 0.15 24.35
N LEU A 176 9.64 -0.21 23.72
CA LEU A 176 10.82 -0.74 24.42
C LEU A 176 11.41 0.29 25.38
N ALA A 177 11.49 1.55 24.96
CA ALA A 177 11.95 2.67 25.78
C ALA A 177 10.95 3.07 26.87
N GLY A 178 9.69 2.62 26.82
CA GLY A 178 8.64 2.98 27.78
C GLY A 178 7.99 4.35 27.52
N ALA A 179 8.27 4.99 26.39
CA ALA A 179 7.61 6.24 26.01
C ALA A 179 6.13 6.04 25.63
N ILE A 180 5.78 4.86 25.15
CA ILE A 180 4.41 4.39 24.98
C ILE A 180 4.25 3.04 25.69
N HIS A 181 3.02 2.68 26.03
CA HIS A 181 2.69 1.47 26.79
C HIS A 181 1.94 0.42 25.96
N LEU A 182 1.29 0.88 24.88
CA LEU A 182 0.62 0.08 23.89
C LEU A 182 1.07 0.52 22.49
N ALA A 183 1.38 -0.45 21.65
CA ALA A 183 1.57 -0.27 20.21
C ALA A 183 0.71 -1.28 19.44
N ALA A 184 0.19 -0.87 18.30
CA ALA A 184 -0.49 -1.77 17.37
C ALA A 184 0.46 -2.06 16.20
N LEU A 185 1.16 -3.20 16.26
CA LEU A 185 2.24 -3.54 15.36
C LEU A 185 1.76 -4.48 14.24
N SER A 186 2.21 -4.21 13.02
CA SER A 186 2.00 -5.08 11.87
C SER A 186 3.25 -5.92 11.57
N PRO A 187 3.13 -7.05 10.81
CA PRO A 187 4.30 -7.80 10.36
C PRO A 187 5.22 -6.95 9.44
N PRO A 188 6.53 -7.10 9.56
CA PRO A 188 7.27 -8.06 10.39
C PRO A 188 7.47 -7.62 11.85
N THR A 189 7.14 -6.38 12.20
CA THR A 189 7.50 -5.77 13.49
C THR A 189 6.89 -6.50 14.68
N VAL A 190 5.64 -7.00 14.53
CA VAL A 190 5.00 -7.81 15.60
C VAL A 190 5.73 -9.12 15.85
N ILE A 191 6.26 -9.77 14.81
CA ILE A 191 7.03 -11.01 14.93
C ILE A 191 8.32 -10.74 15.70
N LEU A 192 9.03 -9.65 15.36
CA LEU A 192 10.22 -9.22 16.09
C LEU A 192 9.91 -8.87 17.55
N ALA A 193 8.80 -8.20 17.81
CA ALA A 193 8.33 -7.87 19.15
C ALA A 193 8.13 -9.14 19.99
N ARG A 194 7.47 -10.16 19.44
CA ARG A 194 7.21 -11.44 20.08
C ARG A 194 8.50 -12.24 20.31
N ASP A 195 9.29 -12.45 19.25
CA ASP A 195 10.35 -13.46 19.26
C ASP A 195 11.67 -12.92 19.82
N LYS A 196 12.04 -11.70 19.44
CA LYS A 196 13.31 -11.09 19.86
C LYS A 196 13.17 -10.38 21.22
N PHE A 197 12.09 -9.63 21.41
CA PHE A 197 11.93 -8.77 22.60
C PHE A 197 10.98 -9.35 23.65
N LYS A 198 10.38 -10.53 23.38
CA LYS A 198 9.49 -11.23 24.32
C LYS A 198 8.33 -10.37 24.82
N LEU A 199 7.86 -9.43 23.98
CA LEU A 199 6.73 -8.59 24.29
C LEU A 199 5.43 -9.38 24.23
N LYS A 200 4.41 -8.90 24.96
CA LYS A 200 3.12 -9.57 25.08
C LYS A 200 2.16 -9.10 23.99
N ILE A 201 1.53 -10.06 23.33
CA ILE A 201 0.46 -9.83 22.34
C ILE A 201 -0.88 -10.06 23.04
N HIS A 202 -1.79 -9.08 23.01
CA HIS A 202 -3.12 -9.14 23.62
C HIS A 202 -4.24 -9.50 22.64
N GLY A 203 -3.95 -9.60 21.37
CA GLY A 203 -4.91 -9.89 20.30
C GLY A 203 -4.58 -9.20 19.01
N SER A 204 -5.39 -9.46 17.98
CA SER A 204 -5.23 -8.85 16.67
C SER A 204 -6.51 -8.15 16.21
N THR A 205 -6.36 -7.26 15.26
CA THR A 205 -7.47 -6.62 14.55
C THR A 205 -7.88 -7.40 13.28
N LEU A 206 -7.21 -8.53 13.00
CA LEU A 206 -7.39 -9.31 11.78
C LEU A 206 -8.80 -9.92 11.68
N ASP A 207 -9.35 -10.33 12.83
CA ASP A 207 -10.67 -10.95 12.93
C ASP A 207 -11.77 -9.94 13.28
N ASP A 208 -11.41 -8.66 13.38
CA ASP A 208 -12.36 -7.56 13.53
C ASP A 208 -13.09 -7.29 12.20
N LEU A 209 -14.04 -6.38 12.20
CA LEU A 209 -14.85 -6.05 11.02
C LEU A 209 -14.00 -5.78 9.77
N PRO A 210 -14.57 -5.92 8.56
CA PRO A 210 -13.91 -5.52 7.33
C PRO A 210 -13.28 -4.14 7.48
N ASN A 211 -12.05 -3.99 7.05
CA ASN A 211 -11.36 -2.69 7.10
C ASN A 211 -10.53 -2.48 5.85
N LEU A 212 -10.94 -1.51 5.07
CA LEU A 212 -10.29 -1.16 3.82
C LEU A 212 -9.03 -0.32 4.11
N GLN A 213 -7.94 -1.01 4.50
CA GLN A 213 -6.72 -0.37 5.00
C GLN A 213 -5.86 0.20 3.88
N ASN A 214 -5.47 -0.62 2.92
CA ASN A 214 -4.54 -0.27 1.83
C ASN A 214 -5.14 -0.58 0.46
N GLY A 215 -4.79 0.24 -0.51
CA GLY A 215 -5.24 0.16 -1.89
C GLY A 215 -4.55 1.24 -2.72
N LEU A 216 -5.26 1.89 -3.61
CA LEU A 216 -4.79 3.08 -4.32
C LEU A 216 -5.89 4.11 -4.37
N ALA A 217 -5.61 5.32 -3.92
CA ALA A 217 -6.46 6.48 -4.16
C ALA A 217 -5.73 7.52 -5.00
N VAL A 218 -6.48 8.18 -5.88
CA VAL A 218 -6.02 9.23 -6.78
C VAL A 218 -6.99 10.41 -6.74
N SER A 219 -6.55 11.59 -7.20
CA SER A 219 -7.48 12.71 -7.37
C SER A 219 -8.48 12.45 -8.52
N GLU A 220 -9.71 12.94 -8.39
CA GLU A 220 -10.71 12.87 -9.48
C GLU A 220 -10.20 13.54 -10.77
N LYS A 221 -9.42 14.61 -10.64
CA LYS A 221 -8.76 15.27 -11.76
C LYS A 221 -7.84 14.30 -12.50
N LEU A 222 -6.94 13.61 -11.80
CA LEU A 222 -6.02 12.64 -12.40
C LEU A 222 -6.80 11.49 -13.07
N LEU A 223 -7.81 10.96 -12.41
CA LEU A 223 -8.64 9.88 -12.92
C LEU A 223 -9.38 10.28 -14.21
N ARG A 224 -9.91 11.49 -14.27
CA ARG A 224 -10.64 11.99 -15.44
C ARG A 224 -9.71 12.36 -16.59
N GLU A 225 -8.62 13.09 -16.32
CA GLU A 225 -7.77 13.68 -17.37
C GLU A 225 -6.68 12.72 -17.84
N ARG A 226 -6.32 11.73 -17.03
CA ARG A 226 -5.20 10.82 -17.30
C ARG A 226 -5.56 9.36 -16.99
N ARG A 227 -6.75 8.94 -17.41
CA ARG A 227 -7.27 7.59 -17.14
C ARG A 227 -6.30 6.47 -17.54
N ASP A 228 -5.63 6.60 -18.71
CA ASP A 228 -4.63 5.62 -19.15
C ASP A 228 -3.42 5.54 -18.21
N PHE A 229 -2.94 6.67 -17.72
CA PHE A 229 -1.86 6.70 -16.74
C PHE A 229 -2.26 5.93 -15.47
N VAL A 230 -3.46 6.17 -14.92
CA VAL A 230 -3.98 5.43 -13.77
C VAL A 230 -4.10 3.93 -14.08
N LYS A 231 -4.53 3.58 -15.29
CA LYS A 231 -4.66 2.19 -15.77
C LYS A 231 -3.30 1.48 -15.80
N ARG A 232 -2.24 2.13 -16.31
CA ARG A 232 -0.87 1.59 -16.31
C ARG A 232 -0.36 1.35 -14.87
N VAL A 233 -0.63 2.27 -13.95
CA VAL A 233 -0.28 2.11 -12.53
C VAL A 233 -0.99 0.91 -11.92
N LEU A 234 -2.30 0.79 -12.15
CA LEU A 234 -3.09 -0.33 -11.65
C LEU A 234 -2.64 -1.67 -12.27
N ARG A 235 -2.27 -1.69 -13.57
CA ARG A 235 -1.74 -2.89 -14.23
C ARG A 235 -0.42 -3.34 -13.62
N ALA A 236 0.51 -2.43 -13.34
CA ALA A 236 1.75 -2.74 -12.63
C ALA A 236 1.48 -3.34 -11.24
N ARG A 237 0.56 -2.75 -10.47
CA ARG A 237 0.17 -3.25 -9.16
C ARG A 237 -0.58 -4.58 -9.21
N SER A 238 -1.45 -4.78 -10.19
CA SER A 238 -2.18 -6.05 -10.36
C SER A 238 -1.24 -7.21 -10.70
N ARG A 239 -0.17 -6.96 -11.48
CA ARG A 239 0.90 -7.95 -11.70
C ARG A 239 1.65 -8.26 -10.40
N ALA A 240 1.95 -7.24 -9.59
CA ALA A 240 2.57 -7.45 -8.28
C ALA A 240 1.65 -8.21 -7.32
N HIS A 241 0.36 -7.93 -7.36
CA HIS A 241 -0.64 -8.62 -6.57
C HIS A 241 -0.76 -10.10 -6.96
N ARG A 242 -0.78 -10.40 -8.26
CA ARG A 242 -0.69 -11.79 -8.77
C ARG A 242 0.58 -12.47 -8.29
N TYR A 243 1.73 -11.82 -8.44
CA TYR A 243 3.02 -12.35 -7.97
C TYR A 243 2.98 -12.68 -6.47
N PHE A 244 2.38 -11.83 -5.64
CA PHE A 244 2.18 -12.07 -4.22
C PHE A 244 1.41 -13.38 -3.97
N TRP A 245 0.35 -13.66 -4.72
CA TRP A 245 -0.46 -14.85 -4.54
C TRP A 245 0.22 -16.13 -5.05
N GLU A 246 1.00 -16.04 -6.12
CA GLU A 246 1.61 -17.18 -6.81
C GLU A 246 3.02 -17.52 -6.31
N ASN A 247 3.71 -16.58 -5.63
CA ASN A 247 5.11 -16.75 -5.28
C ASN A 247 5.42 -16.33 -3.84
N GLU A 248 5.11 -17.22 -2.88
CA GLU A 248 5.40 -17.00 -1.45
C GLU A 248 6.87 -16.69 -1.19
N ARG A 249 7.79 -17.53 -1.71
CA ARG A 249 9.22 -17.36 -1.47
C ARG A 249 9.76 -16.06 -2.07
N GLY A 250 9.42 -15.79 -3.33
CA GLY A 250 9.87 -14.55 -3.98
C GLY A 250 9.29 -13.30 -3.32
N THR A 251 8.06 -13.36 -2.84
CA THR A 251 7.45 -12.28 -2.03
C THR A 251 8.20 -12.07 -0.72
N ALA A 252 8.55 -13.15 -0.03
CA ALA A 252 9.32 -13.07 1.22
C ALA A 252 10.73 -12.50 0.99
N GLU A 253 11.40 -12.85 -0.11
CA GLU A 253 12.70 -12.29 -0.50
C GLU A 253 12.60 -10.76 -0.73
N VAL A 254 11.56 -10.31 -1.44
CA VAL A 254 11.29 -8.86 -1.61
C VAL A 254 11.06 -8.20 -0.26
N LEU A 255 10.23 -8.78 0.61
CA LEU A 255 9.98 -8.26 1.95
C LEU A 255 11.25 -8.18 2.80
N ALA A 256 12.07 -9.24 2.79
CA ALA A 256 13.33 -9.28 3.52
C ALA A 256 14.26 -8.12 3.10
N ASN A 257 14.36 -7.87 1.79
CA ASN A 257 15.17 -6.79 1.24
C ASN A 257 14.64 -5.40 1.61
N TYR A 258 13.34 -5.15 1.44
CA TYR A 258 12.75 -3.83 1.70
C TYR A 258 12.62 -3.50 3.18
N LEU A 259 12.25 -4.49 4.00
CA LEU A 259 12.01 -4.30 5.43
C LEU A 259 13.24 -4.58 6.30
N LYS A 260 14.36 -5.05 5.69
CA LYS A 260 15.63 -5.38 6.37
C LYS A 260 15.43 -6.37 7.51
N VAL A 261 14.77 -7.48 7.20
CA VAL A 261 14.54 -8.60 8.12
C VAL A 261 15.03 -9.91 7.53
N GLU A 262 15.27 -10.90 8.37
CA GLU A 262 15.66 -12.25 7.96
C GLU A 262 14.54 -12.94 7.18
N LEU A 263 14.91 -13.81 6.23
CA LEU A 263 13.94 -14.51 5.37
C LEU A 263 12.88 -15.31 6.14
N PRO A 264 13.20 -16.01 7.25
CA PRO A 264 12.18 -16.70 8.05
C PRO A 264 11.10 -15.74 8.59
N VAL A 265 11.51 -14.55 9.06
CA VAL A 265 10.59 -13.52 9.54
C VAL A 265 9.73 -12.97 8.41
N ALA A 266 10.30 -12.80 7.23
CA ALA A 266 9.57 -12.37 6.03
C ALA A 266 8.55 -13.42 5.58
N LEU A 267 8.91 -14.72 5.61
CA LEU A 267 8.00 -15.84 5.29
C LEU A 267 6.83 -15.91 6.28
N GLU A 268 7.10 -15.79 7.57
CA GLU A 268 6.03 -15.75 8.58
C GLU A 268 5.14 -14.51 8.38
N SER A 269 5.74 -13.36 8.07
CA SER A 269 5.00 -12.12 7.77
C SER A 269 4.03 -12.32 6.61
N TYR A 270 4.49 -12.96 5.53
CA TYR A 270 3.65 -13.30 4.39
C TYR A 270 2.46 -14.18 4.80
N ARG A 271 2.72 -15.28 5.53
CA ARG A 271 1.67 -16.23 5.95
C ARG A 271 0.63 -15.60 6.87
N LEU A 272 1.07 -14.77 7.81
CA LEU A 272 0.18 -14.03 8.71
C LEU A 272 -0.69 -13.01 7.97
N ALA A 273 -0.14 -12.34 6.96
CA ALA A 273 -0.84 -11.26 6.28
C ALA A 273 -1.71 -11.73 5.11
N ARG A 274 -1.36 -12.85 4.48
CA ARG A 274 -2.02 -13.35 3.26
C ARG A 274 -3.55 -13.37 3.32
N PRO A 275 -4.20 -13.81 4.41
CA PRO A 275 -5.67 -13.82 4.50
C PRO A 275 -6.33 -12.44 4.47
N ALA A 276 -5.57 -11.37 4.73
CA ALA A 276 -6.08 -10.00 4.73
C ALA A 276 -6.06 -9.34 3.34
N PHE A 277 -5.34 -9.94 2.37
CA PHE A 277 -5.28 -9.40 1.02
C PHE A 277 -6.50 -9.79 0.20
N THR A 278 -6.94 -8.89 -0.69
CA THR A 278 -7.93 -9.18 -1.72
C THR A 278 -7.32 -10.12 -2.77
N ALA A 279 -8.13 -10.83 -3.53
CA ALA A 279 -7.61 -11.70 -4.58
C ALA A 279 -7.12 -10.93 -5.82
N ASN A 280 -7.76 -9.81 -6.14
CA ASN A 280 -7.62 -9.14 -7.43
C ASN A 280 -7.60 -7.61 -7.35
N GLY A 281 -7.33 -7.04 -6.18
CA GLY A 281 -7.32 -5.57 -5.99
C GLY A 281 -8.70 -4.93 -5.87
N LEU A 282 -9.75 -5.71 -5.61
CA LEU A 282 -11.12 -5.24 -5.39
C LEU A 282 -11.64 -5.66 -4.02
N ALA A 283 -12.42 -4.79 -3.39
CA ALA A 283 -13.35 -5.17 -2.34
C ALA A 283 -14.72 -5.48 -2.97
N THR A 284 -15.47 -6.38 -2.37
CA THR A 284 -16.86 -6.63 -2.75
C THR A 284 -17.76 -5.48 -2.29
N ASP A 285 -18.91 -5.31 -2.94
CA ASP A 285 -19.88 -4.27 -2.54
C ASP A 285 -20.32 -4.47 -1.07
N GLN A 286 -20.51 -5.72 -0.64
CA GLN A 286 -20.80 -6.05 0.75
C GLN A 286 -19.68 -5.62 1.71
N GLU A 287 -18.41 -5.91 1.40
CA GLU A 287 -17.27 -5.49 2.23
C GLU A 287 -17.17 -3.96 2.33
N VAL A 288 -17.48 -3.24 1.23
CA VAL A 288 -17.51 -1.77 1.20
C VAL A 288 -18.64 -1.23 2.09
N GLU A 289 -19.85 -1.76 1.96
CA GLU A 289 -21.01 -1.32 2.74
C GLU A 289 -20.83 -1.60 4.23
N GLU A 290 -20.35 -2.79 4.60
CA GLU A 290 -20.07 -3.16 5.99
C GLU A 290 -19.02 -2.24 6.60
N PHE A 291 -17.95 -1.95 5.83
CA PHE A 291 -16.90 -1.03 6.27
C PHE A 291 -17.44 0.39 6.50
N LEU A 292 -18.16 0.97 5.54
CA LEU A 292 -18.71 2.33 5.65
C LEU A 292 -19.71 2.45 6.80
N ARG A 293 -20.53 1.42 7.03
CA ARG A 293 -21.45 1.38 8.18
C ARG A 293 -20.69 1.37 9.50
N ALA A 294 -19.67 0.50 9.61
CA ALA A 294 -18.87 0.41 10.82
C ALA A 294 -18.06 1.69 11.08
N ASP A 295 -17.53 2.34 10.04
CA ASP A 295 -16.81 3.61 10.18
C ASP A 295 -17.77 4.75 10.57
N ALA A 296 -18.98 4.80 10.01
CA ALA A 296 -19.99 5.80 10.38
C ALA A 296 -20.31 5.75 11.88
N GLU A 297 -20.44 4.56 12.48
CA GLU A 297 -20.62 4.38 13.93
C GLU A 297 -19.45 4.95 14.73
N VAL A 298 -18.21 4.60 14.35
CA VAL A 298 -16.99 5.06 15.05
C VAL A 298 -16.81 6.57 14.90
N LEU A 299 -17.08 7.10 13.71
CA LEU A 299 -16.97 8.53 13.41
C LEU A 299 -18.17 9.36 13.89
N LYS A 300 -19.22 8.70 14.42
CA LYS A 300 -20.47 9.31 14.88
C LYS A 300 -21.15 10.13 13.78
N LEU A 301 -21.14 9.60 12.55
CA LEU A 301 -21.87 10.17 11.43
C LEU A 301 -23.37 9.88 11.58
N LYS A 302 -24.23 10.73 11.03
CA LYS A 302 -25.69 10.52 11.05
C LYS A 302 -26.09 9.29 10.23
N GLU A 303 -25.41 9.08 9.12
CA GLU A 303 -25.61 7.96 8.20
C GLU A 303 -24.29 7.60 7.48
N PRO A 304 -24.11 6.37 7.00
CA PRO A 304 -22.97 6.00 6.17
C PRO A 304 -22.94 6.79 4.87
N VAL A 305 -21.74 7.15 4.42
CA VAL A 305 -21.57 7.82 3.13
C VAL A 305 -21.82 6.83 1.99
N HIS A 306 -22.43 7.28 0.90
CA HIS A 306 -22.68 6.43 -0.26
C HIS A 306 -21.37 5.98 -0.91
N ALA A 307 -21.20 4.68 -1.19
CA ALA A 307 -19.97 4.08 -1.69
C ALA A 307 -19.42 4.76 -2.96
N ALA A 308 -20.28 5.11 -3.92
CA ALA A 308 -19.89 5.77 -5.17
C ALA A 308 -19.25 7.16 -4.98
N LYS A 309 -19.46 7.80 -3.84
CA LYS A 309 -18.78 9.05 -3.50
C LYS A 309 -17.28 8.82 -3.27
N ILE A 310 -16.92 7.65 -2.75
CA ILE A 310 -15.56 7.31 -2.30
C ILE A 310 -14.85 6.41 -3.31
N PHE A 311 -15.53 5.39 -3.83
CA PHE A 311 -14.93 4.33 -4.64
C PHE A 311 -15.30 4.44 -6.12
N ASP A 312 -14.29 4.24 -6.98
CA ASP A 312 -14.45 3.99 -8.40
C ASP A 312 -13.50 2.88 -8.86
N PHE A 313 -13.98 1.66 -8.86
CA PHE A 313 -13.21 0.49 -9.27
C PHE A 313 -13.29 0.20 -10.79
N SER A 314 -13.82 1.10 -11.60
CA SER A 314 -14.03 0.86 -13.03
C SER A 314 -12.72 0.51 -13.75
N VAL A 315 -11.64 1.28 -13.51
CA VAL A 315 -10.33 1.04 -14.13
C VAL A 315 -9.68 -0.25 -13.62
N GLN A 316 -9.86 -0.58 -12.33
CA GLN A 316 -9.33 -1.84 -11.79
C GLN A 316 -10.04 -3.06 -12.40
N ARG A 317 -11.37 -2.98 -12.62
CA ARG A 317 -12.12 -4.06 -13.30
C ARG A 317 -11.65 -4.26 -14.73
N GLU A 318 -11.40 -3.18 -15.49
CA GLU A 318 -10.82 -3.28 -16.83
C GLU A 318 -9.45 -3.95 -16.83
N VAL A 319 -8.56 -3.55 -15.92
CA VAL A 319 -7.24 -4.16 -15.77
C VAL A 319 -7.35 -5.64 -15.41
N ASN A 320 -8.29 -6.01 -14.55
CA ASN A 320 -8.50 -7.41 -14.18
C ASN A 320 -8.96 -8.24 -15.39
N GLN A 321 -9.85 -7.70 -16.24
CA GLN A 321 -10.27 -8.36 -17.47
C GLN A 321 -9.08 -8.55 -18.44
N GLU A 322 -8.27 -7.51 -18.65
CA GLU A 322 -7.07 -7.59 -19.51
C GLU A 322 -6.05 -8.62 -19.02
N LEU A 323 -5.89 -8.76 -17.71
CA LEU A 323 -4.93 -9.68 -17.10
C LEU A 323 -5.51 -11.06 -16.78
N GLY A 324 -6.80 -11.31 -17.01
CA GLY A 324 -7.49 -12.57 -16.69
C GLY A 324 -7.55 -12.81 -15.16
N LEU A 325 -7.63 -11.77 -14.35
CA LEU A 325 -7.78 -11.86 -12.89
C LEU A 325 -9.27 -11.98 -12.53
N LYS A 326 -9.61 -13.01 -11.75
CA LYS A 326 -10.99 -13.28 -11.30
C LYS A 326 -11.25 -12.73 -9.91
#